data_6b7035b379b9846c07ce46c2ba90fe70
#
_entry.id   6b7035b379b9846c07ce46c2ba90fe70
#
_cell.length_a   1.000
_cell.length_b   1.000
_cell.length_c   1.000
_cell.angle_alpha   90.00
_cell.angle_beta   90.00
_cell.angle_gamma   90.00
#
_symmetry.space_group_name_H-M   'P 1'
#
loop_
_entity.id
_entity.type
_entity.pdbx_description
1 polymer ?
#
loop_
_entity_poly.entity_id
_entity_poly.type
_entity_poly.pdbx_seq_one_letter_code
_entity_poly.pdbx_strand_id
1 'polypeptide(L)'
;MLKLFVPGRLCLFGEHTDWAGHYRTMNADILPGMAIVTGIEQGIYAEVEKASNFEMHSDAAEMKDAWRDFSCRMTETDLKRVAKSGSFFCYCAGVASYMLEWYKVGGVRIRITNMTLPMKSGLSSSAAICVLVARAFNLLYNLNLNTMGEMNIAYLGEQRTSSRCGRLDQACAFGVKPNLMTFDGDEIEVQSLNVKKTLHWVFADLCTAKDTIRILSDLNKPYPFAQNEKEQNLHRALGEWNHKIIERAVKYMAEGQVEQLGQLMTETENMFEEYITPMSPALQAPKLHEVLRDPAIQPLVYGGKGVGSHGDGSVQFLARDAESQKKLVD
;
A
#
# COMPACT_ATOMS: atom_id res chain seq x y z
N MET A 1 15.64 24.35 -4.47
CA MET A 1 14.32 23.69 -4.42
C MET A 1 14.39 22.44 -5.30
N LEU A 2 14.06 21.26 -4.78
CA LEU A 2 14.03 20.01 -5.52
C LEU A 2 12.57 19.62 -5.79
N LYS A 3 12.29 18.99 -6.94
CA LYS A 3 10.98 18.47 -7.29
C LYS A 3 10.93 16.97 -7.04
N LEU A 4 9.91 16.51 -6.34
CA LEU A 4 9.68 15.12 -5.99
C LEU A 4 8.34 14.64 -6.49
N PHE A 5 8.30 13.35 -6.82
CA PHE A 5 7.07 12.60 -7.05
C PHE A 5 7.11 11.30 -6.26
N VAL A 6 6.03 10.98 -5.58
CA VAL A 6 5.82 9.69 -4.93
C VAL A 6 4.46 9.16 -5.35
N PRO A 7 4.40 7.99 -6.01
CA PRO A 7 3.15 7.38 -6.43
C PRO A 7 2.33 6.83 -5.25
N GLY A 8 1.06 6.57 -5.49
CA GLY A 8 0.29 5.64 -4.68
C GLY A 8 0.74 4.20 -4.92
N ARG A 9 0.33 3.28 -4.05
CA ARG A 9 0.63 1.85 -4.15
C ARG A 9 -0.63 1.05 -4.44
N LEU A 10 -0.57 0.14 -5.40
CA LEU A 10 -1.57 -0.88 -5.68
C LEU A 10 -0.98 -2.25 -5.41
N CYS A 11 -1.63 -3.05 -4.56
CA CYS A 11 -1.32 -4.46 -4.41
C CYS A 11 -2.04 -5.25 -5.51
N LEU A 12 -1.27 -5.92 -6.35
CA LEU A 12 -1.82 -6.72 -7.44
C LEU A 12 -2.22 -8.10 -6.96
N PHE A 13 -1.37 -8.71 -6.12
CA PHE A 13 -1.58 -10.02 -5.50
C PHE A 13 -0.87 -10.08 -4.15
N GLY A 14 -1.38 -10.87 -3.20
CA GLY A 14 -0.72 -11.16 -1.95
C GLY A 14 -1.06 -10.21 -0.79
N GLU A 15 -2.26 -9.66 -0.79
CA GLU A 15 -2.76 -8.87 0.34
C GLU A 15 -2.70 -9.67 1.65
N HIS A 16 -2.43 -8.98 2.76
CA HIS A 16 -2.30 -9.52 4.11
C HIS A 16 -1.07 -10.39 4.38
N THR A 17 -0.26 -10.70 3.36
CA THR A 17 0.89 -11.60 3.56
C THR A 17 2.09 -10.92 4.21
N ASP A 18 2.16 -9.60 4.17
CA ASP A 18 3.22 -8.80 4.79
C ASP A 18 3.24 -8.92 6.32
N TRP A 19 2.07 -8.79 6.96
CA TRP A 19 1.98 -8.99 8.41
C TRP A 19 1.93 -10.48 8.78
N ALA A 20 1.35 -11.36 7.93
CA ALA A 20 1.32 -12.80 8.19
C ALA A 20 2.73 -13.39 8.17
N GLY A 21 3.58 -13.01 7.22
CA GLY A 21 4.98 -13.44 7.12
C GLY A 21 5.84 -12.96 8.29
N HIS A 22 5.48 -11.86 8.96
CA HIS A 22 6.18 -11.41 10.17
C HIS A 22 6.10 -12.44 11.32
N TYR A 23 5.01 -13.21 11.42
CA TYR A 23 4.85 -14.23 12.45
C TYR A 23 5.82 -15.41 12.34
N ARG A 24 6.62 -15.51 11.27
CA ARG A 24 7.72 -16.47 11.18
C ARG A 24 8.75 -16.32 12.29
N THR A 25 8.88 -15.13 12.87
CA THR A 25 9.71 -14.89 14.07
C THR A 25 9.24 -15.67 15.28
N MET A 26 7.97 -16.11 15.30
CA MET A 26 7.32 -16.81 16.43
C MET A 26 6.97 -18.27 16.10
N ASN A 27 6.78 -18.58 14.81
CA ASN A 27 6.44 -19.92 14.32
C ASN A 27 7.07 -20.18 12.95
N ALA A 28 8.10 -21.01 12.89
CA ALA A 28 8.85 -21.35 11.68
C ALA A 28 8.03 -22.10 10.62
N ASP A 29 6.89 -22.70 10.99
CA ASP A 29 6.00 -23.39 10.03
C ASP A 29 5.18 -22.41 9.18
N ILE A 30 5.11 -21.12 9.56
CA ILE A 30 4.50 -20.08 8.74
C ILE A 30 5.44 -19.80 7.57
N LEU A 31 4.90 -19.80 6.34
CA LEU A 31 5.68 -19.48 5.15
C LEU A 31 5.97 -17.96 5.07
N PRO A 32 7.06 -17.55 4.40
CA PRO A 32 7.29 -16.14 4.09
C PRO A 32 6.08 -15.53 3.37
N GLY A 33 5.70 -14.32 3.72
CA GLY A 33 4.69 -13.59 2.97
C GLY A 33 5.24 -13.21 1.59
N MET A 34 4.40 -13.23 0.56
CA MET A 34 4.77 -12.80 -0.78
C MET A 34 3.68 -11.93 -1.39
N ALA A 35 4.06 -10.79 -1.97
CA ALA A 35 3.12 -9.90 -2.64
C ALA A 35 3.72 -9.30 -3.92
N ILE A 36 2.87 -9.06 -4.92
CA ILE A 36 3.22 -8.27 -6.10
C ILE A 36 2.57 -6.91 -5.95
N VAL A 37 3.39 -5.86 -5.93
CA VAL A 37 2.96 -4.48 -5.76
C VAL A 37 3.50 -3.60 -6.87
N THR A 38 2.76 -2.54 -7.21
CA THR A 38 3.22 -1.51 -8.15
C THR A 38 2.88 -0.13 -7.63
N GLY A 39 3.70 0.86 -7.94
CA GLY A 39 3.25 2.24 -7.91
C GLY A 39 2.30 2.50 -9.08
N ILE A 40 1.45 3.49 -8.93
CA ILE A 40 0.51 3.95 -9.94
C ILE A 40 0.87 5.36 -10.43
N GLU A 41 0.29 5.82 -11.54
CA GLU A 41 0.58 7.16 -12.07
C GLU A 41 0.03 8.28 -11.19
N GLN A 42 -1.01 7.99 -10.40
CA GLN A 42 -1.53 8.90 -9.38
C GLN A 42 -0.55 8.95 -8.20
N GLY A 43 -0.31 10.16 -7.71
CA GLY A 43 0.67 10.35 -6.63
C GLY A 43 0.68 11.75 -6.06
N ILE A 44 1.71 12.04 -5.29
CA ILE A 44 1.96 13.31 -4.63
C ILE A 44 3.15 13.99 -5.30
N TYR A 45 2.94 15.20 -5.81
CA TYR A 45 3.97 16.06 -6.38
C TYR A 45 4.33 17.14 -5.38
N ALA A 46 5.62 17.34 -5.12
CA ALA A 46 6.06 18.33 -4.15
C ALA A 46 7.35 19.02 -4.58
N GLU A 47 7.51 20.24 -4.10
CA GLU A 47 8.77 20.99 -4.08
C GLU A 47 9.31 21.02 -2.66
N VAL A 48 10.62 20.76 -2.48
CA VAL A 48 11.22 20.64 -1.17
C VAL A 48 12.50 21.46 -1.06
N GLU A 49 12.73 22.04 0.14
CA GLU A 49 13.94 22.78 0.47
C GLU A 49 14.27 22.66 1.97
N LYS A 50 15.53 23.00 2.34
CA LYS A 50 15.91 23.08 3.75
C LYS A 50 15.23 24.26 4.44
N ALA A 51 14.82 24.09 5.69
CA ALA A 51 14.22 25.11 6.54
C ALA A 51 14.71 24.99 7.98
N SER A 52 14.39 25.96 8.83
CA SER A 52 14.67 25.87 10.27
C SER A 52 13.67 24.99 11.03
N ASN A 53 12.42 24.96 10.55
CA ASN A 53 11.35 24.16 11.11
C ASN A 53 10.96 23.01 10.16
N PHE A 54 10.13 22.10 10.62
CA PHE A 54 9.39 21.20 9.77
C PHE A 54 8.12 21.89 9.29
N GLU A 55 8.04 22.17 8.00
CA GLU A 55 6.97 22.96 7.40
C GLU A 55 6.35 22.21 6.23
N MET A 56 5.02 22.24 6.15
CA MET A 56 4.26 21.70 5.02
C MET A 56 3.25 22.72 4.54
N HIS A 57 3.15 22.87 3.24
CA HIS A 57 2.13 23.66 2.56
C HIS A 57 1.52 22.84 1.42
N SER A 58 0.22 22.96 1.19
CA SER A 58 -0.45 22.29 0.09
C SER A 58 -1.25 23.24 -0.77
N ASP A 59 -0.92 23.27 -2.06
CA ASP A 59 -1.69 23.96 -3.11
C ASP A 59 -2.79 23.09 -3.70
N ALA A 60 -2.86 21.80 -3.33
CA ALA A 60 -3.85 20.86 -3.90
C ALA A 60 -5.28 21.35 -3.64
N ALA A 61 -6.07 21.45 -4.70
CA ALA A 61 -7.42 22.03 -4.65
C ALA A 61 -8.38 21.24 -3.73
N GLU A 62 -8.17 19.93 -3.63
CA GLU A 62 -9.00 19.01 -2.83
C GLU A 62 -8.68 19.05 -1.33
N MET A 63 -7.62 19.77 -0.92
CA MET A 63 -7.21 19.83 0.46
C MET A 63 -8.08 20.83 1.26
N LYS A 64 -8.60 20.39 2.41
CA LYS A 64 -9.33 21.29 3.33
C LYS A 64 -8.42 22.40 3.83
N ASP A 65 -8.94 23.62 4.00
CA ASP A 65 -8.13 24.77 4.43
C ASP A 65 -7.37 24.53 5.72
N ALA A 66 -7.95 23.82 6.69
CA ALA A 66 -7.29 23.44 7.95
C ALA A 66 -6.09 22.51 7.76
N TRP A 67 -5.88 21.95 6.57
CA TRP A 67 -4.81 21.02 6.23
C TRP A 67 -3.82 21.58 5.20
N ARG A 68 -3.95 22.89 4.86
CA ARG A 68 -3.08 23.53 3.87
C ARG A 68 -1.72 23.90 4.44
N ASP A 69 -1.70 24.40 5.66
CA ASP A 69 -0.50 24.92 6.27
C ASP A 69 -0.20 24.22 7.59
N PHE A 70 1.06 23.84 7.76
CA PHE A 70 1.56 23.25 8.99
C PHE A 70 3.01 23.69 9.23
N SER A 71 3.30 24.06 10.48
CA SER A 71 4.65 24.32 10.93
C SER A 71 4.86 23.77 12.34
N CYS A 72 6.00 23.12 12.55
CA CYS A 72 6.40 22.56 13.82
C CYS A 72 7.91 22.74 14.01
N ARG A 73 8.35 23.09 15.22
CA ARG A 73 9.78 23.16 15.51
C ARG A 73 10.42 21.80 15.34
N MET A 74 11.64 21.77 14.79
CA MET A 74 12.45 20.54 14.69
C MET A 74 13.03 20.17 16.05
N THR A 75 12.14 19.84 16.99
CA THR A 75 12.48 19.32 18.32
C THR A 75 11.78 17.99 18.55
N GLU A 76 12.45 17.10 19.28
CA GLU A 76 11.92 15.77 19.56
C GLU A 76 10.53 15.83 20.23
N THR A 77 10.38 16.72 21.23
CA THR A 77 9.14 16.90 21.98
C THR A 77 7.98 17.34 21.09
N ASP A 78 8.20 18.35 20.23
CA ASP A 78 7.13 18.89 19.39
C ASP A 78 6.73 17.89 18.31
N LEU A 79 7.69 17.26 17.64
CA LEU A 79 7.41 16.25 16.58
C LEU A 79 6.71 15.02 17.14
N LYS A 80 7.15 14.47 18.29
CA LYS A 80 6.50 13.32 18.94
C LYS A 80 5.08 13.66 19.38
N ARG A 81 4.83 14.89 19.86
CA ARG A 81 3.48 15.35 20.22
C ARG A 81 2.55 15.36 19.01
N VAL A 82 3.01 15.90 17.87
CA VAL A 82 2.22 15.91 16.63
C VAL A 82 2.02 14.50 16.09
N ALA A 83 3.04 13.66 16.07
CA ALA A 83 2.92 12.26 15.61
C ALA A 83 1.83 11.47 16.37
N LYS A 84 1.66 11.74 17.67
CA LYS A 84 0.65 11.07 18.51
C LYS A 84 -0.72 11.76 18.52
N SER A 85 -0.87 12.93 17.88
CA SER A 85 -2.10 13.73 17.96
C SER A 85 -3.28 13.17 17.17
N GLY A 86 -3.04 12.23 16.23
CA GLY A 86 -4.04 11.78 15.27
C GLY A 86 -4.44 12.85 14.23
N SER A 87 -3.73 14.00 14.19
CA SER A 87 -3.96 15.05 13.20
C SER A 87 -3.56 14.59 11.80
N PHE A 88 -3.99 15.33 10.78
CA PHE A 88 -3.62 15.05 9.40
C PHE A 88 -2.10 14.94 9.18
N PHE A 89 -1.31 15.76 9.89
CA PHE A 89 0.15 15.80 9.76
C PHE A 89 0.90 14.80 10.66
N CYS A 90 0.20 13.94 11.39
CA CYS A 90 0.83 12.99 12.31
C CYS A 90 1.84 12.08 11.62
N TYR A 91 1.53 11.59 10.41
CA TYR A 91 2.41 10.76 9.61
C TYR A 91 3.71 11.47 9.25
N CYS A 92 3.61 12.70 8.77
CA CYS A 92 4.76 13.51 8.39
C CYS A 92 5.66 13.82 9.60
N ALA A 93 5.05 14.18 10.74
CA ALA A 93 5.78 14.43 11.98
C ALA A 93 6.42 13.16 12.56
N GLY A 94 5.79 11.99 12.36
CA GLY A 94 6.36 10.70 12.73
C GLY A 94 7.67 10.41 12.00
N VAL A 95 7.70 10.61 10.69
CA VAL A 95 8.92 10.46 9.88
C VAL A 95 9.96 11.53 10.26
N ALA A 96 9.56 12.80 10.36
CA ALA A 96 10.48 13.88 10.76
C ALA A 96 11.10 13.63 12.15
N SER A 97 10.30 13.11 13.10
CA SER A 97 10.77 12.71 14.43
C SER A 97 11.80 11.57 14.36
N TYR A 98 11.60 10.59 13.48
CA TYR A 98 12.57 9.52 13.26
C TYR A 98 13.86 10.06 12.66
N MET A 99 13.76 10.93 11.65
CA MET A 99 14.90 11.55 11.00
C MET A 99 15.73 12.42 11.96
N LEU A 100 15.07 13.19 12.81
CA LEU A 100 15.77 14.01 13.83
C LEU A 100 16.54 13.16 14.84
N GLU A 101 15.96 12.03 15.27
CA GLU A 101 16.56 11.16 16.29
C GLU A 101 17.81 10.43 15.78
N TRP A 102 17.75 9.92 14.53
CA TRP A 102 18.78 9.02 14.02
C TRP A 102 19.77 9.69 13.05
N TYR A 103 19.46 10.88 12.54
CA TYR A 103 20.27 11.59 11.56
C TYR A 103 20.52 13.03 12.02
N LYS A 104 21.69 13.57 11.67
CA LYS A 104 22.01 14.99 11.95
C LYS A 104 21.35 15.91 10.92
N VAL A 105 20.03 16.09 11.04
CA VAL A 105 19.23 16.89 10.12
C VAL A 105 18.60 18.09 10.82
N GLY A 106 18.39 19.19 10.10
CA GLY A 106 17.53 20.29 10.48
C GLY A 106 16.13 20.14 9.92
N GLY A 107 15.40 21.25 9.76
CA GLY A 107 14.05 21.24 9.21
C GLY A 107 14.00 21.17 7.68
N VAL A 108 12.82 20.91 7.18
CA VAL A 108 12.50 20.91 5.75
C VAL A 108 11.20 21.64 5.53
N ARG A 109 11.08 22.32 4.39
CA ARG A 109 9.82 22.83 3.86
C ARG A 109 9.41 21.96 2.69
N ILE A 110 8.18 21.45 2.75
CA ILE A 110 7.56 20.61 1.72
C ILE A 110 6.31 21.34 1.21
N ARG A 111 6.31 21.73 -0.06
CA ARG A 111 5.15 22.30 -0.73
C ARG A 111 4.55 21.25 -1.67
N ILE A 112 3.39 20.71 -1.33
CA ILE A 112 2.63 19.81 -2.20
C ILE A 112 2.01 20.67 -3.31
N THR A 113 2.53 20.54 -4.52
CA THR A 113 2.09 21.34 -5.68
C THR A 113 0.88 20.72 -6.40
N ASN A 114 0.76 19.39 -6.33
CA ASN A 114 -0.37 18.64 -6.87
C ASN A 114 -0.52 17.30 -6.15
N MET A 115 -1.74 16.83 -6.02
CA MET A 115 -2.07 15.54 -5.44
C MET A 115 -3.18 14.89 -6.27
N THR A 116 -2.81 13.89 -7.08
CA THR A 116 -3.75 13.12 -7.90
C THR A 116 -4.17 11.81 -7.23
N LEU A 117 -3.62 11.53 -6.04
CA LEU A 117 -3.90 10.33 -5.26
C LEU A 117 -5.11 10.56 -4.36
N PRO A 118 -6.22 9.82 -4.52
CA PRO A 118 -7.37 9.96 -3.65
C PRO A 118 -7.03 9.52 -2.21
N MET A 119 -7.52 10.27 -1.24
CA MET A 119 -7.29 9.97 0.17
C MET A 119 -8.25 8.88 0.65
N LYS A 120 -7.74 7.93 1.47
CA LYS A 120 -8.52 6.86 2.11
C LYS A 120 -9.12 5.81 1.17
N SER A 121 -8.68 5.73 -0.07
CA SER A 121 -9.19 4.82 -1.11
C SER A 121 -8.43 3.49 -1.19
N GLY A 122 -7.62 3.12 -0.20
CA GLY A 122 -6.85 1.87 -0.23
C GLY A 122 -5.56 1.93 -1.08
N LEU A 123 -5.18 3.11 -1.61
CA LEU A 123 -3.96 3.35 -2.40
C LEU A 123 -2.78 3.84 -1.55
N SER A 124 -2.85 3.67 -0.24
CA SER A 124 -1.78 3.98 0.74
C SER A 124 -1.27 5.42 0.69
N SER A 125 -2.18 6.40 0.68
CA SER A 125 -1.81 7.82 0.69
C SER A 125 -0.99 8.23 1.92
N SER A 126 -1.20 7.60 3.10
CA SER A 126 -0.38 7.80 4.30
C SER A 126 1.05 7.34 4.09
N ALA A 127 1.26 6.18 3.49
CA ALA A 127 2.59 5.68 3.19
C ALA A 127 3.29 6.54 2.12
N ALA A 128 2.56 7.00 1.09
CA ALA A 128 3.12 7.87 0.07
C ALA A 128 3.64 9.19 0.65
N ILE A 129 2.91 9.82 1.59
CA ILE A 129 3.39 11.03 2.26
C ILE A 129 4.57 10.73 3.19
N CYS A 130 4.60 9.58 3.87
CA CYS A 130 5.75 9.16 4.68
C CYS A 130 7.01 8.98 3.83
N VAL A 131 6.89 8.32 2.67
CA VAL A 131 8.00 8.16 1.71
C VAL A 131 8.45 9.51 1.15
N LEU A 132 7.52 10.42 0.83
CA LEU A 132 7.85 11.77 0.38
C LEU A 132 8.70 12.51 1.41
N VAL A 133 8.32 12.47 2.68
CA VAL A 133 9.07 13.13 3.77
C VAL A 133 10.45 12.48 3.94
N ALA A 134 10.54 11.15 3.97
CA ALA A 134 11.82 10.43 4.08
C ALA A 134 12.76 10.78 2.91
N ARG A 135 12.24 10.78 1.68
CA ARG A 135 12.99 11.16 0.46
C ARG A 135 13.41 12.62 0.47
N ALA A 136 12.58 13.54 0.97
CA ALA A 136 12.94 14.96 1.11
C ALA A 136 14.16 15.13 2.03
N PHE A 137 14.14 14.50 3.20
CA PHE A 137 15.30 14.51 4.10
C PHE A 137 16.53 13.86 3.46
N ASN A 138 16.37 12.68 2.84
CA ASN A 138 17.47 11.97 2.19
C ASN A 138 18.21 12.87 1.20
N LEU A 139 17.48 13.49 0.28
CA LEU A 139 18.05 14.29 -0.80
C LEU A 139 18.58 15.64 -0.30
N LEU A 140 17.86 16.33 0.58
CA LEU A 140 18.27 17.66 1.07
C LEU A 140 19.48 17.60 1.99
N TYR A 141 19.64 16.51 2.75
CA TYR A 141 20.75 16.34 3.68
C TYR A 141 21.85 15.41 3.19
N ASN A 142 21.75 14.90 1.94
CA ASN A 142 22.71 13.98 1.31
C ASN A 142 23.01 12.75 2.20
N LEU A 143 21.95 12.09 2.67
CA LEU A 143 22.08 10.97 3.62
C LEU A 143 22.52 9.67 2.93
N ASN A 144 22.48 9.62 1.58
CA ASN A 144 22.84 8.45 0.78
C ASN A 144 22.01 7.20 1.09
N LEU A 145 20.76 7.38 1.50
CA LEU A 145 19.83 6.26 1.66
C LEU A 145 19.46 5.69 0.28
N ASN A 146 19.47 4.39 0.17
CA ASN A 146 18.86 3.72 -0.97
C ASN A 146 17.33 3.65 -0.81
N THR A 147 16.64 3.14 -1.84
CA THR A 147 15.16 3.04 -1.83
C THR A 147 14.62 2.21 -0.67
N MET A 148 15.30 1.12 -0.29
CA MET A 148 14.94 0.33 0.90
C MET A 148 15.08 1.14 2.18
N GLY A 149 16.11 1.97 2.30
CA GLY A 149 16.29 2.88 3.44
C GLY A 149 15.16 3.90 3.54
N GLU A 150 14.77 4.53 2.42
CA GLU A 150 13.62 5.44 2.38
C GLU A 150 12.31 4.74 2.79
N MET A 151 12.07 3.53 2.25
CA MET A 151 10.91 2.71 2.61
C MET A 151 10.88 2.37 4.10
N ASN A 152 12.00 1.89 4.66
CA ASN A 152 12.11 1.54 6.08
C ASN A 152 11.90 2.75 6.99
N ILE A 153 12.47 3.90 6.67
CA ILE A 153 12.30 5.14 7.45
C ILE A 153 10.84 5.59 7.39
N ALA A 154 10.19 5.51 6.22
CA ALA A 154 8.78 5.84 6.08
C ALA A 154 7.91 4.93 6.97
N TYR A 155 8.16 3.62 6.97
CA TYR A 155 7.49 2.66 7.84
C TYR A 155 7.72 2.95 9.33
N LEU A 156 8.97 3.08 9.76
CA LEU A 156 9.32 3.33 11.16
C LEU A 156 8.79 4.68 11.65
N GLY A 157 8.74 5.68 10.78
CA GLY A 157 8.09 6.96 11.06
C GLY A 157 6.58 6.83 11.23
N GLU A 158 5.91 6.07 10.37
CA GLU A 158 4.47 5.81 10.47
C GLU A 158 4.13 5.03 11.74
N GLN A 159 4.96 4.09 12.18
CA GLN A 159 4.80 3.36 13.44
C GLN A 159 4.89 4.25 14.70
N ARG A 160 5.39 5.49 14.59
CA ARG A 160 5.38 6.48 15.69
C ARG A 160 4.02 7.14 15.90
N THR A 161 3.10 6.90 15.01
CA THR A 161 1.70 7.38 15.07
C THR A 161 0.78 6.32 15.69
N SER A 162 -0.52 6.53 15.59
CA SER A 162 -1.53 5.52 15.93
C SER A 162 -1.80 4.51 14.80
N SER A 163 -1.11 4.64 13.66
CA SER A 163 -1.27 3.73 12.51
C SER A 163 -0.80 2.32 12.85
N ARG A 164 -1.43 1.35 12.21
CA ARG A 164 -1.11 -0.07 12.29
C ARG A 164 -0.85 -0.63 10.88
N CYS A 165 -0.21 0.16 10.00
CA CYS A 165 0.11 -0.28 8.66
C CYS A 165 1.07 -1.47 8.68
N GLY A 166 0.95 -2.34 7.67
CA GLY A 166 1.95 -3.33 7.33
C GLY A 166 3.13 -2.70 6.56
N ARG A 167 4.11 -3.52 6.21
CA ARG A 167 5.31 -3.08 5.49
C ARG A 167 5.11 -2.97 3.97
N LEU A 168 4.01 -3.50 3.46
CA LEU A 168 3.66 -3.46 2.04
C LEU A 168 3.30 -2.05 1.56
N ASP A 169 2.78 -1.21 2.45
CA ASP A 169 2.25 0.10 2.09
C ASP A 169 3.33 1.06 1.57
N GLN A 170 4.53 1.02 2.14
CA GLN A 170 5.64 1.89 1.74
C GLN A 170 6.35 1.44 0.45
N ALA A 171 5.87 0.37 -0.21
CA ALA A 171 6.39 -0.07 -1.50
C ALA A 171 6.26 0.99 -2.63
N CYS A 172 5.44 2.02 -2.45
CA CYS A 172 5.41 3.21 -3.30
C CYS A 172 6.79 3.87 -3.46
N ALA A 173 7.74 3.64 -2.54
CA ALA A 173 9.11 4.11 -2.65
C ALA A 173 9.82 3.62 -3.92
N PHE A 174 9.45 2.45 -4.44
CA PHE A 174 10.07 1.84 -5.64
C PHE A 174 9.54 2.41 -6.97
N GLY A 175 8.61 3.37 -6.93
CA GLY A 175 8.09 4.03 -8.12
C GLY A 175 7.05 3.18 -8.89
N VAL A 176 6.79 3.60 -10.14
CA VAL A 176 5.74 3.00 -10.99
C VAL A 176 6.31 1.78 -11.73
N LYS A 177 6.64 0.72 -10.96
CA LYS A 177 7.12 -0.57 -11.51
C LYS A 177 6.59 -1.71 -10.63
N PRO A 178 6.14 -2.82 -11.21
CA PRO A 178 5.80 -4.00 -10.43
C PRO A 178 7.01 -4.60 -9.75
N ASN A 179 6.87 -4.90 -8.48
CA ASN A 179 7.89 -5.54 -7.66
C ASN A 179 7.27 -6.74 -6.93
N LEU A 180 8.03 -7.82 -6.88
CA LEU A 180 7.78 -8.91 -5.95
C LEU A 180 8.42 -8.55 -4.62
N MET A 181 7.65 -8.62 -3.56
CA MET A 181 8.12 -8.45 -2.18
C MET A 181 7.97 -9.76 -1.44
N THR A 182 9.02 -10.15 -0.73
CA THR A 182 9.03 -11.30 0.19
C THR A 182 9.24 -10.80 1.61
N PHE A 183 8.40 -11.27 2.54
CA PHE A 183 8.40 -10.88 3.95
C PHE A 183 8.74 -12.11 4.79
N ASP A 184 9.97 -12.20 5.28
CA ASP A 184 10.44 -13.29 6.13
C ASP A 184 10.79 -12.77 7.53
N GLY A 185 9.81 -12.82 8.41
CA GLY A 185 9.96 -12.20 9.72
C GLY A 185 10.18 -10.68 9.61
N ASP A 186 11.34 -10.22 10.05
CA ASP A 186 11.74 -8.82 9.96
C ASP A 186 12.45 -8.47 8.65
N GLU A 187 12.84 -9.46 7.86
CA GLU A 187 13.53 -9.26 6.59
C GLU A 187 12.53 -9.00 5.47
N ILE A 188 12.91 -8.10 4.55
CA ILE A 188 12.16 -7.80 3.33
C ILE A 188 13.09 -7.88 2.15
N GLU A 189 12.73 -8.70 1.18
CA GLU A 189 13.37 -8.72 -0.13
C GLU A 189 12.44 -8.07 -1.16
N VAL A 190 13.01 -7.25 -2.06
CA VAL A 190 12.27 -6.60 -3.15
C VAL A 190 12.96 -6.87 -4.46
N GLN A 191 12.25 -7.52 -5.37
CA GLN A 191 12.72 -7.85 -6.71
C GLN A 191 11.84 -7.17 -7.76
N SER A 192 12.44 -6.36 -8.63
CA SER A 192 11.71 -5.77 -9.77
C SER A 192 11.29 -6.84 -10.77
N LEU A 193 10.03 -6.80 -11.20
CA LEU A 193 9.47 -7.75 -12.15
C LEU A 193 9.58 -7.23 -13.58
N ASN A 194 9.85 -8.14 -14.49
CA ASN A 194 9.76 -7.87 -15.93
C ASN A 194 8.33 -8.11 -16.42
N VAL A 195 7.74 -7.11 -17.05
CA VAL A 195 6.41 -7.19 -17.66
C VAL A 195 6.52 -7.08 -19.15
N LYS A 196 6.23 -8.15 -19.88
CA LYS A 196 6.44 -8.25 -21.33
C LYS A 196 5.44 -7.46 -22.16
N LYS A 197 4.21 -7.28 -21.66
CA LYS A 197 3.13 -6.55 -22.34
C LYS A 197 2.56 -5.47 -21.42
N THR A 198 2.04 -4.40 -22.01
CA THR A 198 1.26 -3.40 -21.26
C THR A 198 0.07 -4.07 -20.58
N LEU A 199 -0.09 -3.77 -19.29
CA LEU A 199 -1.22 -4.20 -18.48
C LEU A 199 -2.17 -3.02 -18.31
N HIS A 200 -3.38 -3.13 -18.85
CA HIS A 200 -4.41 -2.10 -18.76
C HIS A 200 -5.19 -2.24 -17.44
N TRP A 201 -4.58 -1.76 -16.36
CA TRP A 201 -5.15 -1.87 -15.01
C TRP A 201 -6.15 -0.75 -14.75
N VAL A 202 -7.28 -1.08 -14.12
CA VAL A 202 -8.28 -0.11 -13.66
C VAL A 202 -8.49 -0.34 -12.16
N PHE A 203 -8.52 0.75 -11.42
CA PHE A 203 -8.86 0.78 -10.01
C PHE A 203 -10.09 1.66 -9.84
N ALA A 204 -11.04 1.24 -9.00
CA ALA A 204 -12.21 2.03 -8.64
C ALA A 204 -12.47 1.99 -7.13
N ASP A 205 -12.76 3.16 -6.55
CA ASP A 205 -13.27 3.29 -5.20
C ASP A 205 -14.78 3.02 -5.21
N LEU A 206 -15.24 2.08 -4.40
CA LEU A 206 -16.66 1.72 -4.30
C LEU A 206 -17.47 2.71 -3.46
N CYS A 207 -16.83 3.75 -2.94
CA CYS A 207 -17.43 4.82 -2.13
C CYS A 207 -18.17 4.28 -0.90
N THR A 208 -17.73 3.16 -0.35
CA THR A 208 -18.30 2.52 0.82
C THR A 208 -17.31 2.53 1.98
N ALA A 209 -17.83 2.49 3.20
CA ALA A 209 -16.99 2.42 4.39
C ALA A 209 -16.54 0.99 4.67
N LYS A 210 -15.26 0.81 5.00
CA LYS A 210 -14.72 -0.46 5.50
C LYS A 210 -14.00 -0.28 6.84
N ASP A 211 -14.11 -1.27 7.70
CA ASP A 211 -13.44 -1.27 9.01
C ASP A 211 -12.12 -2.07 8.92
N THR A 212 -11.10 -1.44 8.36
CA THR A 212 -9.76 -2.04 8.22
C THR A 212 -9.16 -2.46 9.57
N ILE A 213 -9.43 -1.71 10.65
CA ILE A 213 -8.91 -2.04 11.99
C ILE A 213 -9.50 -3.37 12.46
N ARG A 214 -10.81 -3.53 12.32
CA ARG A 214 -11.49 -4.78 12.68
C ARG A 214 -11.03 -5.95 11.81
N ILE A 215 -10.96 -5.76 10.48
CA ILE A 215 -10.46 -6.79 9.57
C ILE A 215 -9.09 -7.29 10.02
N LEU A 216 -8.13 -6.39 10.19
CA LEU A 216 -6.78 -6.76 10.62
C LEU A 216 -6.78 -7.41 12.00
N SER A 217 -7.57 -6.89 12.95
CA SER A 217 -7.69 -7.49 14.29
C SER A 217 -8.21 -8.92 14.22
N ASP A 218 -9.26 -9.18 13.42
CA ASP A 218 -9.86 -10.52 13.32
C ASP A 218 -8.94 -11.50 12.60
N LEU A 219 -8.27 -11.09 11.51
CA LEU A 219 -7.35 -11.95 10.74
C LEU A 219 -6.05 -12.26 11.50
N ASN A 220 -5.62 -11.42 12.43
CA ASN A 220 -4.43 -11.66 13.26
C ASN A 220 -4.68 -12.62 14.43
N LYS A 221 -5.92 -12.82 14.86
CA LYS A 221 -6.25 -13.71 16.01
C LYS A 221 -5.72 -15.15 15.87
N PRO A 222 -5.82 -15.79 14.69
CA PRO A 222 -5.32 -17.16 14.46
C PRO A 222 -3.80 -17.27 14.41
N TYR A 223 -3.08 -16.15 14.39
CA TYR A 223 -1.62 -16.14 14.34
C TYR A 223 -1.00 -16.00 15.73
N PRO A 224 0.18 -16.61 15.97
CA PRO A 224 0.95 -17.48 15.06
C PRO A 224 0.51 -18.94 15.03
N PHE A 225 -0.49 -19.39 15.81
CA PHE A 225 -0.86 -20.80 15.95
C PHE A 225 -2.35 -21.01 15.71
N ALA A 226 -2.71 -21.59 14.57
CA ALA A 226 -4.06 -21.95 14.22
C ALA A 226 -4.60 -23.08 15.14
N GLN A 227 -5.80 -22.90 15.69
CA GLN A 227 -6.42 -23.81 16.67
C GLN A 227 -7.44 -24.78 16.04
N ASN A 228 -7.88 -24.53 14.80
CA ASN A 228 -8.91 -25.29 14.11
C ASN A 228 -8.70 -25.26 12.59
N GLU A 229 -9.46 -26.06 11.87
CA GLU A 229 -9.34 -26.20 10.41
C GLU A 229 -9.58 -24.87 9.65
N LYS A 230 -10.54 -24.05 10.09
CA LYS A 230 -10.81 -22.75 9.50
C LYS A 230 -9.60 -21.81 9.60
N GLU A 231 -8.96 -21.78 10.74
CA GLU A 231 -7.74 -20.98 10.98
C GLU A 231 -6.54 -21.55 10.20
N GLN A 232 -6.43 -22.89 10.11
CA GLN A 232 -5.41 -23.53 9.26
C GLN A 232 -5.61 -23.20 7.78
N ASN A 233 -6.85 -23.11 7.30
CA ASN A 233 -7.15 -22.71 5.94
C ASN A 233 -6.77 -21.24 5.68
N LEU A 234 -6.96 -20.33 6.64
CA LEU A 234 -6.41 -18.97 6.56
C LEU A 234 -4.89 -18.99 6.40
N HIS A 235 -4.16 -19.77 7.24
CA HIS A 235 -2.71 -19.89 7.13
C HIS A 235 -2.27 -20.43 5.76
N ARG A 236 -3.00 -21.44 5.21
CA ARG A 236 -2.73 -21.95 3.87
C ARG A 236 -3.02 -20.91 2.78
N ALA A 237 -4.11 -20.15 2.93
CA ALA A 237 -4.49 -19.12 1.97
C ALA A 237 -3.45 -18.00 1.88
N LEU A 238 -2.96 -17.52 3.03
CA LEU A 238 -1.92 -16.47 3.08
C LEU A 238 -0.48 -17.01 2.89
N GLY A 239 -0.30 -18.33 2.92
CA GLY A 239 0.98 -19.02 2.75
C GLY A 239 1.05 -19.80 1.43
N GLU A 240 0.86 -21.14 1.51
CA GLU A 240 1.07 -22.07 0.38
C GLU A 240 0.28 -21.71 -0.88
N TRP A 241 -1.00 -21.37 -0.74
CA TRP A 241 -1.83 -21.05 -1.90
C TRP A 241 -1.45 -19.70 -2.49
N ASN A 242 -1.17 -18.72 -1.65
CA ASN A 242 -0.66 -17.43 -2.12
C ASN A 242 0.67 -17.59 -2.88
N HIS A 243 1.60 -18.43 -2.41
CA HIS A 243 2.87 -18.69 -3.12
C HIS A 243 2.60 -19.21 -4.54
N LYS A 244 1.70 -20.19 -4.71
CA LYS A 244 1.32 -20.71 -6.03
C LYS A 244 0.69 -19.64 -6.93
N ILE A 245 -0.11 -18.72 -6.36
CA ILE A 245 -0.69 -17.59 -7.08
C ILE A 245 0.43 -16.63 -7.53
N ILE A 246 1.35 -16.27 -6.64
CA ILE A 246 2.46 -15.36 -6.93
C ILE A 246 3.37 -15.93 -8.02
N GLU A 247 3.76 -17.21 -7.93
CA GLU A 247 4.59 -17.87 -8.95
C GLU A 247 3.94 -17.83 -10.34
N ARG A 248 2.64 -18.12 -10.42
CA ARG A 248 1.87 -18.03 -11.67
C ARG A 248 1.77 -16.59 -12.17
N ALA A 249 1.51 -15.62 -11.29
CA ALA A 249 1.42 -14.21 -11.66
C ALA A 249 2.75 -13.69 -12.23
N VAL A 250 3.88 -13.98 -11.58
CA VAL A 250 5.23 -13.63 -12.06
C VAL A 250 5.49 -14.24 -13.45
N LYS A 251 5.17 -15.52 -13.63
CA LYS A 251 5.31 -16.20 -14.92
C LYS A 251 4.45 -15.53 -16.01
N TYR A 252 3.17 -15.29 -15.74
CA TYR A 252 2.24 -14.68 -16.69
C TYR A 252 2.66 -13.26 -17.09
N MET A 253 3.15 -12.46 -16.15
CA MET A 253 3.73 -11.14 -16.44
C MET A 253 4.96 -11.25 -17.35
N ALA A 254 5.90 -12.13 -17.02
CA ALA A 254 7.15 -12.34 -17.78
C ALA A 254 6.91 -12.87 -19.19
N GLU A 255 5.90 -13.71 -19.38
CA GLU A 255 5.54 -14.30 -20.68
C GLU A 255 4.55 -13.46 -21.48
N GLY A 256 3.91 -12.45 -20.85
CA GLY A 256 2.90 -11.59 -21.47
C GLY A 256 1.54 -12.29 -21.65
N GLN A 257 1.22 -13.22 -20.76
CA GLN A 257 -0.04 -13.97 -20.74
C GLN A 257 -1.11 -13.18 -19.97
N VAL A 258 -1.58 -12.07 -20.56
CA VAL A 258 -2.43 -11.06 -19.88
C VAL A 258 -3.80 -11.65 -19.51
N GLU A 259 -4.38 -12.47 -20.39
CA GLU A 259 -5.68 -13.12 -20.12
C GLU A 259 -5.59 -14.06 -18.91
N GLN A 260 -4.54 -14.90 -18.86
CA GLN A 260 -4.32 -15.83 -17.74
C GLN A 260 -4.07 -15.07 -16.44
N LEU A 261 -3.41 -13.91 -16.52
CA LEU A 261 -3.20 -13.05 -15.36
C LEU A 261 -4.54 -12.49 -14.82
N GLY A 262 -5.45 -12.07 -15.71
CA GLY A 262 -6.80 -11.63 -15.33
C GLY A 262 -7.63 -12.76 -14.73
N GLN A 263 -7.62 -13.95 -15.34
CA GLN A 263 -8.27 -15.15 -14.78
C GLN A 263 -7.73 -15.49 -13.38
N LEU A 264 -6.41 -15.32 -13.17
CA LEU A 264 -5.79 -15.53 -11.87
C LEU A 264 -6.26 -14.51 -10.82
N MET A 265 -6.60 -13.27 -11.20
CA MET A 265 -7.22 -12.32 -10.27
C MET A 265 -8.56 -12.83 -9.76
N THR A 266 -9.41 -13.34 -10.66
CA THR A 266 -10.71 -13.91 -10.29
C THR A 266 -10.55 -15.16 -9.41
N GLU A 267 -9.57 -16.02 -9.72
CA GLU A 267 -9.25 -17.20 -8.89
C GLU A 267 -8.80 -16.78 -7.48
N THR A 268 -7.99 -15.72 -7.39
CA THR A 268 -7.52 -15.17 -6.12
C THR A 268 -8.68 -14.60 -5.30
N GLU A 269 -9.63 -13.90 -5.93
CA GLU A 269 -10.83 -13.39 -5.26
C GLU A 269 -11.69 -14.54 -4.72
N ASN A 270 -11.91 -15.58 -5.52
CA ASN A 270 -12.68 -16.74 -5.07
C ASN A 270 -12.03 -17.44 -3.87
N MET A 271 -10.70 -17.59 -3.88
CA MET A 271 -9.94 -18.14 -2.75
C MET A 271 -10.07 -17.25 -1.51
N PHE A 272 -10.03 -15.92 -1.70
CA PHE A 272 -10.19 -14.97 -0.60
C PHE A 272 -11.59 -15.08 0.02
N GLU A 273 -12.64 -15.15 -0.80
CA GLU A 273 -14.01 -15.31 -0.36
C GLU A 273 -14.24 -16.63 0.40
N GLU A 274 -13.67 -17.72 -0.08
CA GLU A 274 -13.87 -19.04 0.52
C GLU A 274 -13.14 -19.19 1.87
N TYR A 275 -11.90 -18.68 1.99
CA TYR A 275 -11.04 -19.01 3.12
C TYR A 275 -10.69 -17.84 4.03
N ILE A 276 -10.75 -16.60 3.53
CA ILE A 276 -10.35 -15.42 4.32
C ILE A 276 -11.58 -14.63 4.79
N THR A 277 -12.53 -14.37 3.91
CA THR A 277 -13.77 -13.64 4.24
C THR A 277 -14.53 -14.21 5.45
N PRO A 278 -14.62 -15.54 5.65
CA PRO A 278 -15.29 -16.09 6.83
C PRO A 278 -14.63 -15.73 8.17
N MET A 279 -13.38 -15.24 8.18
CA MET A 279 -12.64 -14.91 9.40
C MET A 279 -13.12 -13.61 10.05
N SER A 280 -13.75 -12.70 9.29
CA SER A 280 -14.27 -11.43 9.82
C SER A 280 -15.58 -11.03 9.16
N PRO A 281 -16.62 -10.67 9.93
CA PRO A 281 -17.84 -10.10 9.37
C PRO A 281 -17.60 -8.79 8.57
N ALA A 282 -16.51 -8.06 8.90
CA ALA A 282 -16.13 -6.82 8.22
C ALA A 282 -15.52 -7.06 6.81
N LEU A 283 -15.26 -8.31 6.44
CA LEU A 283 -14.82 -8.72 5.10
C LEU A 283 -15.97 -9.01 4.14
N GLN A 284 -17.20 -9.06 4.63
CA GLN A 284 -18.35 -9.17 3.73
C GLN A 284 -18.41 -7.97 2.78
N ALA A 285 -18.50 -8.24 1.47
CA ALA A 285 -18.30 -7.25 0.43
C ALA A 285 -19.39 -7.31 -0.67
N PRO A 286 -20.68 -7.05 -0.31
CA PRO A 286 -21.78 -7.17 -1.28
C PRO A 286 -21.63 -6.22 -2.47
N LYS A 287 -21.13 -5.00 -2.25
CA LYS A 287 -20.93 -4.03 -3.32
C LYS A 287 -19.78 -4.42 -4.25
N LEU A 288 -18.68 -4.93 -3.71
CA LEU A 288 -17.57 -5.49 -4.48
C LEU A 288 -18.09 -6.62 -5.40
N HIS A 289 -18.86 -7.54 -4.85
CA HIS A 289 -19.41 -8.67 -5.63
C HIS A 289 -20.42 -8.24 -6.69
N GLU A 290 -21.23 -7.21 -6.41
CA GLU A 290 -22.11 -6.61 -7.40
C GLU A 290 -21.31 -6.11 -8.60
N VAL A 291 -20.27 -5.32 -8.35
CA VAL A 291 -19.44 -4.74 -9.40
C VAL A 291 -18.59 -5.80 -10.13
N LEU A 292 -18.03 -6.77 -9.42
CA LEU A 292 -17.27 -7.88 -10.04
C LEU A 292 -18.14 -8.75 -10.96
N ARG A 293 -19.44 -8.80 -10.76
CA ARG A 293 -20.39 -9.62 -11.55
C ARG A 293 -21.21 -8.81 -12.54
N ASP A 294 -20.97 -7.52 -12.64
CA ASP A 294 -21.75 -6.64 -13.52
C ASP A 294 -21.62 -7.07 -14.98
N PRO A 295 -22.74 -7.40 -15.68
CA PRO A 295 -22.72 -7.83 -17.07
C PRO A 295 -22.16 -6.78 -18.04
N ALA A 296 -22.17 -5.50 -17.68
CA ALA A 296 -21.58 -4.43 -18.50
C ALA A 296 -20.06 -4.41 -18.41
N ILE A 297 -19.49 -4.83 -17.29
CA ILE A 297 -18.04 -4.86 -17.03
C ILE A 297 -17.39 -6.12 -17.62
N GLN A 298 -18.04 -7.28 -17.50
CA GLN A 298 -17.48 -8.58 -17.88
C GLN A 298 -16.91 -8.64 -19.31
N PRO A 299 -17.51 -8.07 -20.35
CA PRO A 299 -16.95 -8.07 -21.70
C PRO A 299 -15.65 -7.25 -21.83
N LEU A 300 -15.40 -6.32 -20.92
CA LEU A 300 -14.28 -5.37 -20.98
C LEU A 300 -13.04 -5.86 -20.24
N VAL A 301 -13.17 -6.89 -19.39
CA VAL A 301 -12.07 -7.32 -18.50
C VAL A 301 -11.65 -8.77 -18.75
N TYR A 302 -10.44 -9.12 -18.36
CA TYR A 302 -9.98 -10.50 -18.20
C TYR A 302 -10.23 -11.03 -16.79
N GLY A 303 -10.40 -10.16 -15.81
CA GLY A 303 -10.71 -10.50 -14.43
C GLY A 303 -10.59 -9.30 -13.50
N GLY A 304 -10.99 -9.49 -12.25
CA GLY A 304 -10.94 -8.46 -11.22
C GLY A 304 -10.97 -9.06 -9.82
N LYS A 305 -10.66 -8.22 -8.82
CA LYS A 305 -10.62 -8.60 -7.40
C LYS A 305 -10.70 -7.37 -6.48
N GLY A 306 -10.93 -7.59 -5.22
CA GLY A 306 -10.80 -6.57 -4.18
C GLY A 306 -9.38 -6.04 -4.01
N VAL A 307 -9.21 -4.96 -3.24
CA VAL A 307 -7.93 -4.24 -3.05
C VAL A 307 -7.60 -4.04 -1.58
N GLY A 308 -6.34 -4.23 -1.24
CA GLY A 308 -5.77 -3.95 0.09
C GLY A 308 -6.38 -4.84 1.17
N SER A 309 -7.00 -4.28 2.20
CA SER A 309 -7.64 -5.08 3.25
C SER A 309 -8.92 -5.79 2.82
N HIS A 310 -9.33 -5.68 1.55
CA HIS A 310 -10.61 -6.15 1.04
C HIS A 310 -11.83 -5.51 1.74
N GLY A 311 -12.98 -6.22 1.79
CA GLY A 311 -14.27 -5.64 2.13
C GLY A 311 -14.77 -4.74 0.98
N ASP A 312 -15.83 -3.97 1.23
CA ASP A 312 -16.47 -3.13 0.20
C ASP A 312 -15.70 -1.83 -0.15
N GLY A 313 -14.37 -1.77 0.06
CA GLY A 313 -13.64 -0.51 -0.12
C GLY A 313 -13.35 -0.13 -1.56
N SER A 314 -12.76 -1.05 -2.32
CA SER A 314 -12.25 -0.77 -3.66
C SER A 314 -12.13 -2.04 -4.49
N VAL A 315 -12.17 -1.88 -5.81
CA VAL A 315 -12.02 -2.97 -6.78
C VAL A 315 -10.91 -2.65 -7.77
N GLN A 316 -10.27 -3.68 -8.28
CA GLN A 316 -9.33 -3.58 -9.39
C GLN A 316 -9.67 -4.58 -10.50
N PHE A 317 -9.45 -4.16 -11.74
CA PHE A 317 -9.68 -4.95 -12.94
C PHE A 317 -8.47 -4.94 -13.86
N LEU A 318 -8.27 -6.01 -14.60
CA LEU A 318 -7.37 -6.06 -15.73
C LEU A 318 -8.20 -6.00 -17.01
N ALA A 319 -8.24 -4.84 -17.65
CA ALA A 319 -8.97 -4.62 -18.90
C ALA A 319 -8.29 -5.37 -20.06
N ARG A 320 -9.07 -5.73 -21.08
CA ARG A 320 -8.60 -6.48 -22.25
C ARG A 320 -7.60 -5.70 -23.10
N ASP A 321 -7.83 -4.39 -23.22
CA ASP A 321 -7.04 -3.47 -24.02
C ASP A 321 -7.28 -2.01 -23.59
N ALA A 322 -6.61 -1.08 -24.24
CA ALA A 322 -6.72 0.36 -23.95
C ALA A 322 -8.15 0.92 -24.20
N GLU A 323 -8.89 0.39 -25.18
CA GLU A 323 -10.27 0.82 -25.44
C GLU A 323 -11.20 0.37 -24.34
N SER A 324 -11.08 -0.89 -23.92
CA SER A 324 -11.81 -1.47 -22.79
C SER A 324 -11.50 -0.73 -21.50
N GLN A 325 -10.20 -0.42 -21.26
CA GLN A 325 -9.78 0.37 -20.10
C GLN A 325 -10.48 1.73 -20.07
N LYS A 326 -10.52 2.43 -21.21
CA LYS A 326 -11.19 3.73 -21.31
C LYS A 326 -12.68 3.62 -21.00
N LYS A 327 -13.38 2.61 -21.56
CA LYS A 327 -14.80 2.38 -21.32
C LYS A 327 -15.13 2.03 -19.85
N LEU A 328 -14.17 1.48 -19.12
CA LEU A 328 -14.33 1.18 -17.69
C LEU A 328 -14.16 2.42 -16.83
N VAL A 329 -13.40 3.42 -17.30
CA VAL A 329 -13.13 4.66 -16.56
C VAL A 329 -14.22 5.70 -16.81
N ASP A 330 -14.82 5.72 -18.02
CA ASP A 330 -15.94 6.61 -18.41
C ASP A 330 -17.25 6.15 -17.76
#